data_a2f6ed8e2f56c0e846246d4a57d1fb1e
#
_entry.id   a2f6ed8e2f56c0e846246d4a57d1fb1e
#
_cell.length_a   1.000
_cell.length_b   1.000
_cell.length_c   1.000
_cell.angle_alpha   90.00
_cell.angle_beta   90.00
_cell.angle_gamma   90.00
#
_symmetry.space_group_name_H-M   'P 1'
#
loop_
_entity.id
_entity.type
_entity.pdbx_description
1 polymer ?
#
loop_
_entity_poly.entity_id
_entity_poly.type
_entity_poly.pdbx_seq_one_letter_code
_entity_poly.pdbx_strand_id
1 'polypeptide(L)'
;MNPIKIAFFDMDGTLIDLGLKRMTEPVKYTLLKLQEQGVRLCIATGRAPMTIPNIEGISFDTYVTFNGSYCFDGAGEIFSNPIPRQDVRTVIRNAHSLGRTVSVATKTELGANGWEKDLSDYFEIANLHLEVTPDFDRLIGQDVYQMMIGSRPEEFDALMCGAAGAKIAAWWGRAVDVIPSNGGKGVAVEKVLAHYGLTRDQAIAFGDGNNDLEMLQTVGTGVAMGNGSEELKAAACAVCRPVTEDGIYHFCLERGLIAPYTER
;
A
#
# COMPACT_ATOMS: atom_id res chain seq x y z
N MET A 1 8.26 -20.32 -18.10
CA MET A 1 8.25 -19.34 -16.98
C MET A 1 8.54 -20.10 -15.71
N ASN A 2 9.28 -19.52 -14.78
CA ASN A 2 9.42 -20.09 -13.44
C ASN A 2 8.04 -20.10 -12.76
N PRO A 3 7.71 -21.13 -11.96
CA PRO A 3 6.43 -21.15 -11.26
C PRO A 3 6.35 -19.97 -10.28
N ILE A 4 5.22 -19.28 -10.27
CA ILE A 4 4.93 -18.21 -9.29
C ILE A 4 4.90 -18.83 -7.90
N LYS A 5 5.59 -18.21 -6.95
CA LYS A 5 5.71 -18.64 -5.55
C LYS A 5 5.16 -17.63 -4.56
N ILE A 6 5.08 -16.36 -4.97
CA ILE A 6 4.54 -15.27 -4.17
C ILE A 6 3.78 -14.29 -5.05
N ALA A 7 2.65 -13.81 -4.55
CA ALA A 7 1.82 -12.81 -5.19
C ALA A 7 1.60 -11.61 -4.25
N PHE A 8 1.96 -10.42 -4.72
CA PHE A 8 1.77 -9.16 -4.01
C PHE A 8 0.52 -8.47 -4.54
N PHE A 9 -0.31 -8.00 -3.64
CA PHE A 9 -1.54 -7.31 -3.99
C PHE A 9 -1.62 -5.98 -3.26
N ASP A 10 -1.79 -4.90 -4.00
CA ASP A 10 -2.34 -3.69 -3.39
C ASP A 10 -3.77 -3.96 -2.92
N MET A 11 -4.28 -3.12 -2.04
CA MET A 11 -5.58 -3.34 -1.42
C MET A 11 -6.69 -2.50 -2.06
N ASP A 12 -6.58 -1.19 -1.97
CA ASP A 12 -7.64 -0.25 -2.28
C ASP A 12 -7.67 0.10 -3.79
N GLY A 13 -8.68 -0.37 -4.52
CA GLY A 13 -8.72 -0.28 -5.99
C GLY A 13 -8.10 -1.48 -6.71
N THR A 14 -7.53 -2.43 -5.97
CA THR A 14 -6.92 -3.66 -6.49
C THR A 14 -7.63 -4.91 -5.96
N LEU A 15 -7.52 -5.22 -4.68
CA LEU A 15 -8.28 -6.32 -4.04
C LEU A 15 -9.70 -5.89 -3.63
N ILE A 16 -9.83 -4.65 -3.18
CA ILE A 16 -11.10 -4.09 -2.69
C ILE A 16 -11.62 -3.08 -3.71
N ASP A 17 -12.81 -3.36 -4.21
CA ASP A 17 -13.58 -2.37 -4.98
C ASP A 17 -14.02 -1.23 -4.06
N LEU A 18 -13.55 -0.01 -4.33
CA LEU A 18 -13.84 1.17 -3.51
C LEU A 18 -15.33 1.55 -3.51
N GLY A 19 -16.06 1.20 -4.58
CA GLY A 19 -17.51 1.41 -4.67
C GLY A 19 -18.29 0.41 -3.81
N LEU A 20 -17.91 -0.87 -3.86
CA LEU A 20 -18.52 -1.95 -3.07
C LEU A 20 -17.95 -2.04 -1.66
N LYS A 21 -16.79 -1.45 -1.41
CA LYS A 21 -16.02 -1.53 -0.15
C LYS A 21 -15.75 -2.98 0.31
N ARG A 22 -15.60 -3.89 -0.65
CA ARG A 22 -15.35 -5.32 -0.40
C ARG A 22 -14.63 -5.98 -1.57
N MET A 23 -14.02 -7.12 -1.30
CA MET A 23 -13.54 -8.06 -2.31
C MET A 23 -14.72 -8.85 -2.89
N THR A 24 -14.66 -9.15 -4.19
CA THR A 24 -15.66 -9.98 -4.88
C THR A 24 -15.38 -11.48 -4.68
N GLU A 25 -16.38 -12.33 -4.87
CA GLU A 25 -16.19 -13.79 -4.72
C GLU A 25 -15.23 -14.39 -5.76
N PRO A 26 -15.21 -13.97 -7.06
CA PRO A 26 -14.21 -14.46 -8.01
C PRO A 26 -12.77 -14.12 -7.61
N VAL A 27 -12.53 -12.91 -7.07
CA VAL A 27 -11.19 -12.51 -6.58
C VAL A 27 -10.83 -13.35 -5.34
N LYS A 28 -11.75 -13.53 -4.38
CA LYS A 28 -11.55 -14.38 -3.21
C LYS A 28 -11.21 -15.82 -3.60
N TYR A 29 -11.97 -16.39 -4.53
CA TYR A 29 -11.70 -17.71 -5.10
C TYR A 29 -10.28 -17.79 -5.68
N THR A 30 -9.86 -16.75 -6.41
CA THR A 30 -8.52 -16.68 -6.99
C THR A 30 -7.43 -16.79 -5.93
N LEU A 31 -7.55 -15.99 -4.86
CA LEU A 31 -6.59 -16.03 -3.76
C LEU A 31 -6.52 -17.41 -3.11
N LEU A 32 -7.67 -18.05 -2.84
CA LEU A 32 -7.74 -19.40 -2.30
C LEU A 32 -7.05 -20.43 -3.22
N LYS A 33 -7.28 -20.34 -4.54
CA LYS A 33 -6.65 -21.26 -5.50
C LYS A 33 -5.15 -21.05 -5.61
N LEU A 34 -4.66 -19.83 -5.52
CA LEU A 34 -3.22 -19.57 -5.46
C LEU A 34 -2.61 -20.16 -4.18
N GLN A 35 -3.26 -20.02 -3.01
CA GLN A 35 -2.81 -20.63 -1.76
C GLN A 35 -2.79 -22.16 -1.83
N GLU A 36 -3.84 -22.79 -2.38
CA GLU A 36 -3.90 -24.26 -2.57
C GLU A 36 -2.72 -24.78 -3.43
N GLN A 37 -2.19 -23.95 -4.32
CA GLN A 37 -1.01 -24.26 -5.14
C GLN A 37 0.32 -23.94 -4.46
N GLY A 38 0.28 -23.46 -3.21
CA GLY A 38 1.47 -23.09 -2.44
C GLY A 38 2.06 -21.74 -2.82
N VAL A 39 1.28 -20.85 -3.47
CA VAL A 39 1.67 -19.46 -3.69
C VAL A 39 1.40 -18.67 -2.41
N ARG A 40 2.43 -17.99 -1.90
CA ARG A 40 2.30 -17.06 -0.76
C ARG A 40 1.52 -15.83 -1.17
N LEU A 41 0.56 -15.41 -0.35
CA LEU A 41 -0.18 -14.18 -0.57
C LEU A 41 0.39 -13.06 0.29
N CYS A 42 0.70 -11.94 -0.32
CA CYS A 42 1.24 -10.76 0.35
C CYS A 42 0.36 -9.54 0.07
N ILE A 43 -0.11 -8.86 1.12
CA ILE A 43 -0.69 -7.53 1.01
C ILE A 43 0.44 -6.51 0.91
N ALA A 44 0.32 -5.53 0.00
CA ALA A 44 1.25 -4.41 -0.15
C ALA A 44 0.46 -3.09 -0.23
N THR A 45 0.28 -2.42 0.91
CA THR A 45 -0.67 -1.33 1.07
C THR A 45 -0.05 -0.07 1.69
N GLY A 46 -0.67 1.10 1.43
CA GLY A 46 -0.43 2.33 2.18
C GLY A 46 -1.05 2.32 3.59
N ARG A 47 -1.92 1.37 3.89
CA ARG A 47 -2.58 1.29 5.20
C ARG A 47 -1.60 0.98 6.33
N ALA A 48 -1.94 1.47 7.52
CA ALA A 48 -1.31 1.06 8.78
C ALA A 48 -1.73 -0.38 9.14
N PRO A 49 -0.90 -1.17 9.87
CA PRO A 49 -1.24 -2.53 10.25
C PRO A 49 -2.62 -2.68 10.91
N MET A 50 -2.97 -1.77 11.82
CA MET A 50 -4.23 -1.79 12.57
C MET A 50 -5.46 -1.40 11.73
N THR A 51 -5.26 -0.88 10.52
CA THR A 51 -6.36 -0.45 9.62
C THR A 51 -6.60 -1.42 8.47
N ILE A 52 -5.85 -2.54 8.41
CA ILE A 52 -6.07 -3.59 7.43
C ILE A 52 -7.33 -4.35 7.79
N PRO A 53 -8.34 -4.41 6.93
CA PRO A 53 -9.56 -5.16 7.21
C PRO A 53 -9.26 -6.66 7.22
N ASN A 54 -9.94 -7.37 8.11
CA ASN A 54 -9.95 -8.83 8.06
C ASN A 54 -10.81 -9.29 6.87
N ILE A 55 -10.24 -10.12 6.01
CA ILE A 55 -10.95 -10.71 4.86
C ILE A 55 -11.31 -12.14 5.23
N GLU A 56 -12.59 -12.36 5.50
CA GLU A 56 -13.08 -13.65 5.95
C GLU A 56 -12.70 -14.80 4.99
N GLY A 57 -12.07 -15.83 5.53
CA GLY A 57 -11.66 -17.03 4.81
C GLY A 57 -10.36 -16.88 4.02
N ILE A 58 -9.69 -15.74 4.05
CA ILE A 58 -8.36 -15.53 3.44
C ILE A 58 -7.36 -15.19 4.53
N SER A 59 -6.24 -15.90 4.57
CA SER A 59 -5.08 -15.51 5.37
C SER A 59 -3.94 -15.07 4.46
N PHE A 60 -3.32 -13.96 4.76
CA PHE A 60 -2.13 -13.51 4.05
C PHE A 60 -0.88 -13.96 4.81
N ASP A 61 0.12 -14.43 4.06
CA ASP A 61 1.39 -14.88 4.63
C ASP A 61 2.25 -13.69 5.07
N THR A 62 2.14 -12.56 4.38
CA THR A 62 3.00 -11.39 4.60
C THR A 62 2.22 -10.10 4.41
N TYR A 63 2.58 -9.10 5.20
CA TYR A 63 2.03 -7.76 5.15
C TYR A 63 3.15 -6.74 4.91
N VAL A 64 3.05 -6.01 3.81
CA VAL A 64 3.81 -4.80 3.51
C VAL A 64 2.88 -3.62 3.74
N THR A 65 3.18 -2.81 4.74
CA THR A 65 2.34 -1.71 5.23
C THR A 65 3.06 -0.37 5.14
N PHE A 66 2.34 0.74 5.32
CA PHE A 66 2.89 2.08 5.25
C PHE A 66 3.66 2.33 3.95
N ASN A 67 3.08 1.92 2.81
CA ASN A 67 3.76 2.01 1.51
C ASN A 67 5.16 1.36 1.49
N GLY A 68 5.36 0.29 2.24
CA GLY A 68 6.62 -0.45 2.27
C GLY A 68 7.57 -0.06 3.39
N SER A 69 7.17 0.81 4.33
CA SER A 69 8.01 1.20 5.45
C SER A 69 8.08 0.15 6.56
N TYR A 70 7.11 -0.78 6.60
CA TYR A 70 7.07 -1.86 7.58
C TYR A 70 6.54 -3.15 6.96
N CYS A 71 7.29 -4.25 7.14
CA CYS A 71 6.91 -5.57 6.65
C CYS A 71 6.99 -6.59 7.78
N PHE A 72 5.98 -7.48 7.86
CA PHE A 72 5.92 -8.55 8.85
C PHE A 72 5.15 -9.77 8.32
N ASP A 73 5.37 -10.90 8.95
CA ASP A 73 4.64 -12.15 8.75
C ASP A 73 4.22 -12.78 10.10
N GLY A 74 3.74 -14.02 10.07
CA GLY A 74 3.37 -14.74 11.28
C GLY A 74 4.54 -15.05 12.24
N ALA A 75 5.79 -14.97 11.79
CA ALA A 75 6.98 -15.16 12.61
C ALA A 75 7.50 -13.84 13.23
N GLY A 76 7.07 -12.69 12.68
CA GLY A 76 7.41 -11.37 13.19
C GLY A 76 7.85 -10.37 12.14
N GLU A 77 8.70 -9.45 12.54
CA GLU A 77 9.20 -8.36 11.70
C GLU A 77 10.19 -8.86 10.64
N ILE A 78 9.93 -8.52 9.36
CA ILE A 78 10.83 -8.76 8.22
C ILE A 78 11.67 -7.51 7.95
N PHE A 79 11.04 -6.33 7.97
CA PHE A 79 11.68 -5.07 7.64
C PHE A 79 11.00 -3.91 8.37
N SER A 80 11.80 -2.97 8.86
CA SER A 80 11.36 -1.79 9.59
C SER A 80 12.20 -0.58 9.19
N ASN A 81 11.55 0.45 8.70
CA ASN A 81 12.18 1.66 8.16
C ASN A 81 11.35 2.90 8.52
N PRO A 82 11.44 3.41 9.75
CA PRO A 82 10.74 4.62 10.16
C PRO A 82 11.34 5.87 9.52
N ILE A 83 10.54 6.91 9.39
CA ILE A 83 10.99 8.25 8.98
C ILE A 83 11.95 8.80 10.03
N PRO A 84 13.11 9.39 9.65
CA PRO A 84 14.00 10.01 10.62
C PRO A 84 13.26 11.04 11.48
N ARG A 85 13.42 10.98 12.78
CA ARG A 85 12.69 11.86 13.74
C ARG A 85 12.83 13.36 13.46
N GLN A 86 14.01 13.77 12.97
CA GLN A 86 14.23 15.16 12.58
C GLN A 86 13.33 15.55 11.40
N ASP A 87 13.17 14.63 10.42
CA ASP A 87 12.36 14.91 9.23
C ASP A 87 10.87 14.90 9.57
N VAL A 88 10.41 14.02 10.47
CA VAL A 88 9.04 14.07 11.02
C VAL A 88 8.73 15.48 11.56
N ARG A 89 9.61 16.01 12.41
CA ARG A 89 9.43 17.37 12.99
C ARG A 89 9.50 18.46 11.95
N THR A 90 10.37 18.31 10.95
CA THR A 90 10.52 19.28 9.85
C THR A 90 9.26 19.34 9.00
N VAL A 91 8.73 18.17 8.58
CA VAL A 91 7.49 18.09 7.80
C VAL A 91 6.29 18.65 8.59
N ILE A 92 6.17 18.35 9.89
CA ILE A 92 5.09 18.90 10.74
C ILE A 92 5.17 20.44 10.78
N ARG A 93 6.36 21.01 10.97
CA ARG A 93 6.56 22.47 10.98
C ARG A 93 6.21 23.08 9.63
N ASN A 94 6.63 22.48 8.53
CA ASN A 94 6.34 22.94 7.17
C ASN A 94 4.83 22.87 6.89
N ALA A 95 4.17 21.75 7.24
CA ALA A 95 2.73 21.60 7.13
C ALA A 95 1.98 22.68 7.91
N HIS A 96 2.40 22.96 9.16
CA HIS A 96 1.82 24.03 9.96
C HIS A 96 1.96 25.40 9.28
N SER A 97 3.12 25.70 8.66
CA SER A 97 3.36 26.95 7.93
C SER A 97 2.48 27.08 6.68
N LEU A 98 2.05 25.96 6.10
CA LEU A 98 1.10 25.88 5.00
C LEU A 98 -0.37 25.84 5.45
N GLY A 99 -0.63 25.90 6.76
CA GLY A 99 -1.97 25.77 7.33
C GLY A 99 -2.55 24.35 7.21
N ARG A 100 -1.69 23.32 7.11
CA ARG A 100 -2.07 21.93 6.92
C ARG A 100 -2.01 21.12 8.21
N THR A 101 -2.95 20.20 8.36
CA THR A 101 -3.00 19.23 9.44
C THR A 101 -2.20 17.98 9.06
N VAL A 102 -1.57 17.38 10.05
CA VAL A 102 -0.77 16.15 9.89
C VAL A 102 -1.36 15.04 10.74
N SER A 103 -1.57 13.87 10.15
CA SER A 103 -1.74 12.62 10.87
C SER A 103 -0.45 11.82 10.78
N VAL A 104 -0.07 11.13 11.86
CA VAL A 104 1.10 10.25 11.91
C VAL A 104 0.69 8.84 12.28
N ALA A 105 1.41 7.87 11.75
CA ALA A 105 1.18 6.46 12.03
C ALA A 105 2.45 5.79 12.55
N THR A 106 2.29 5.13 13.70
CA THR A 106 3.25 4.20 14.31
C THR A 106 2.81 2.77 14.03
N LYS A 107 3.54 1.76 14.50
CA LYS A 107 3.12 0.35 14.34
C LYS A 107 1.75 0.03 14.96
N THR A 108 1.35 0.78 15.98
CA THR A 108 0.18 0.45 16.82
C THR A 108 -0.82 1.59 16.99
N GLU A 109 -0.46 2.80 16.60
CA GLU A 109 -1.28 3.98 16.85
C GLU A 109 -1.30 4.89 15.61
N LEU A 110 -2.42 5.57 15.43
CA LEU A 110 -2.68 6.55 14.40
C LEU A 110 -3.32 7.76 15.04
N GLY A 111 -2.88 8.97 14.70
CA GLY A 111 -3.49 10.17 15.25
C GLY A 111 -3.04 11.45 14.55
N ALA A 112 -3.90 12.46 14.54
CA ALA A 112 -3.68 13.76 13.92
C ALA A 112 -3.53 14.88 14.94
N ASN A 113 -2.81 15.94 14.56
CA ASN A 113 -2.66 17.14 15.35
C ASN A 113 -3.82 18.15 15.19
N GLY A 114 -4.79 17.86 14.36
CA GLY A 114 -5.95 18.70 14.11
C GLY A 114 -6.91 18.05 13.11
N TRP A 115 -7.99 18.76 12.80
CA TRP A 115 -8.94 18.33 11.77
C TRP A 115 -8.85 19.23 10.53
N GLU A 116 -8.84 18.62 9.37
CA GLU A 116 -8.83 19.29 8.07
C GLU A 116 -9.68 18.47 7.09
N LYS A 117 -10.44 19.15 6.23
CA LYS A 117 -11.36 18.50 5.31
C LYS A 117 -10.67 17.57 4.31
N ASP A 118 -9.60 18.02 3.65
CA ASP A 118 -8.90 17.20 2.64
C ASP A 118 -8.31 15.94 3.27
N LEU A 119 -7.77 16.05 4.49
CA LEU A 119 -7.26 14.90 5.23
C LEU A 119 -8.39 13.99 5.74
N SER A 120 -9.53 14.55 6.18
CA SER A 120 -10.71 13.76 6.55
C SER A 120 -11.27 12.97 5.36
N ASP A 121 -11.43 13.63 4.21
CA ASP A 121 -11.88 12.99 2.97
C ASP A 121 -10.92 11.86 2.55
N TYR A 122 -9.61 12.03 2.75
CA TYR A 122 -8.59 11.02 2.48
C TYR A 122 -8.82 9.75 3.32
N PHE A 123 -9.06 9.90 4.62
CA PHE A 123 -9.35 8.78 5.50
C PHE A 123 -10.68 8.07 5.13
N GLU A 124 -11.69 8.84 4.72
CA GLU A 124 -12.99 8.30 4.32
C GLU A 124 -12.92 7.41 3.07
N ILE A 125 -11.98 7.65 2.14
CA ILE A 125 -11.75 6.77 0.98
C ILE A 125 -11.44 5.35 1.45
N ALA A 126 -10.59 5.20 2.47
CA ALA A 126 -10.25 3.92 3.08
C ALA A 126 -11.28 3.41 4.10
N ASN A 127 -12.44 4.07 4.22
CA ASN A 127 -13.48 3.80 5.22
C ASN A 127 -12.96 3.92 6.66
N LEU A 128 -12.09 4.91 6.90
CA LEU A 128 -11.52 5.26 8.19
C LEU A 128 -12.00 6.67 8.59
N HIS A 129 -11.84 7.00 9.86
CA HIS A 129 -12.11 8.35 10.38
C HIS A 129 -10.82 9.00 10.82
N LEU A 130 -10.70 10.31 10.57
CA LEU A 130 -9.59 11.12 11.06
C LEU A 130 -9.76 11.33 12.57
N GLU A 131 -8.85 10.75 13.34
CA GLU A 131 -8.84 10.88 14.80
C GLU A 131 -7.84 11.96 15.23
N VAL A 132 -8.34 13.02 15.88
CA VAL A 132 -7.48 14.05 16.49
C VAL A 132 -7.07 13.56 17.89
N THR A 133 -5.77 13.51 18.14
CA THR A 133 -5.25 13.07 19.45
C THR A 133 -4.67 14.23 20.24
N PRO A 134 -5.03 14.38 21.54
CA PRO A 134 -4.40 15.37 22.39
C PRO A 134 -2.92 15.07 22.71
N ASP A 135 -2.52 13.79 22.60
CA ASP A 135 -1.15 13.31 22.88
C ASP A 135 -0.28 13.21 21.62
N PHE A 136 -0.48 14.09 20.64
CA PHE A 136 0.25 14.06 19.37
C PHE A 136 1.77 14.10 19.57
N ASP A 137 2.27 14.88 20.53
CA ASP A 137 3.69 14.95 20.85
C ASP A 137 4.26 13.60 21.35
N ARG A 138 3.46 12.80 22.04
CA ARG A 138 3.84 11.44 22.44
C ARG A 138 3.96 10.53 21.21
N LEU A 139 3.03 10.64 20.26
CA LEU A 139 3.09 9.84 19.03
C LEU A 139 4.34 10.15 18.21
N ILE A 140 4.67 11.40 17.97
CA ILE A 140 5.88 11.79 17.23
C ILE A 140 7.19 11.52 18.00
N GLY A 141 7.11 11.19 19.26
CA GLY A 141 8.20 10.69 20.08
C GLY A 141 8.55 9.21 19.80
N GLN A 142 7.66 8.46 19.17
CA GLN A 142 7.84 7.08 18.74
C GLN A 142 8.46 6.99 17.35
N ASP A 143 8.62 5.78 16.82
CA ASP A 143 8.99 5.56 15.43
C ASP A 143 7.76 5.76 14.53
N VAL A 144 7.80 6.80 13.70
CA VAL A 144 6.75 7.14 12.72
C VAL A 144 7.10 6.53 11.37
N TYR A 145 6.19 5.73 10.82
CA TYR A 145 6.40 5.01 9.56
C TYR A 145 5.77 5.72 8.37
N GLN A 146 4.74 6.48 8.61
CA GLN A 146 4.03 7.24 7.59
C GLN A 146 3.40 8.47 8.21
N MET A 147 3.37 9.56 7.46
CA MET A 147 2.59 10.75 7.77
C MET A 147 1.56 10.95 6.65
N MET A 148 0.35 11.36 6.97
CA MET A 148 -0.71 11.68 6.03
C MET A 148 -1.03 13.17 6.19
N ILE A 149 -1.07 13.90 5.06
CA ILE A 149 -1.17 15.37 5.08
C ILE A 149 -2.10 15.81 3.95
N GLY A 150 -3.09 16.63 4.25
CA GLY A 150 -3.86 17.34 3.23
C GLY A 150 -2.91 18.28 2.48
N SER A 151 -2.60 17.98 1.21
CA SER A 151 -1.65 18.76 0.41
C SER A 151 -1.89 18.55 -1.08
N ARG A 152 -1.50 19.53 -1.87
CA ARG A 152 -1.58 19.53 -3.32
C ARG A 152 -0.20 19.59 -3.98
N PRO A 153 -0.05 19.18 -5.25
CA PRO A 153 1.25 19.13 -5.92
C PRO A 153 2.06 20.43 -5.84
N GLU A 154 1.41 21.58 -5.89
CA GLU A 154 2.06 22.90 -5.78
C GLU A 154 2.65 23.20 -4.41
N GLU A 155 2.28 22.46 -3.38
CA GLU A 155 2.76 22.60 -2.01
C GLU A 155 3.92 21.63 -1.67
N PHE A 156 4.19 20.63 -2.52
CA PHE A 156 5.11 19.52 -2.21
C PHE A 156 6.54 19.99 -1.90
N ASP A 157 7.07 20.90 -2.68
CA ASP A 157 8.43 21.43 -2.48
C ASP A 157 8.54 22.16 -1.11
N ALA A 158 7.54 22.96 -0.77
CA ALA A 158 7.48 23.65 0.50
C ALA A 158 7.28 22.68 1.68
N LEU A 159 6.42 21.69 1.52
CA LEU A 159 6.14 20.65 2.52
C LEU A 159 7.40 19.84 2.83
N MET A 160 8.17 19.45 1.82
CA MET A 160 9.36 18.60 1.97
C MET A 160 10.66 19.35 2.19
N CYS A 161 10.62 20.69 2.22
CA CYS A 161 11.82 21.51 2.40
C CYS A 161 12.58 21.13 3.67
N GLY A 162 13.86 20.72 3.51
CA GLY A 162 14.73 20.33 4.63
C GLY A 162 14.47 18.94 5.24
N ALA A 163 13.59 18.13 4.65
CA ALA A 163 13.27 16.76 5.09
C ALA A 163 13.86 15.72 4.12
N ALA A 164 15.19 15.71 3.95
CA ALA A 164 15.87 14.86 2.96
C ALA A 164 15.74 13.35 3.20
N GLY A 165 15.46 12.92 4.42
CA GLY A 165 15.24 11.51 4.78
C GLY A 165 13.79 11.04 4.56
N ALA A 166 12.92 11.89 4.01
CA ALA A 166 11.53 11.56 3.69
C ALA A 166 11.20 11.90 2.22
N LYS A 167 10.18 11.23 1.67
CA LYS A 167 9.63 11.50 0.33
C LYS A 167 8.12 11.39 0.32
N ILE A 168 7.49 12.02 -0.67
CA ILE A 168 6.05 11.90 -0.92
C ILE A 168 5.78 10.61 -1.70
N ALA A 169 4.72 9.89 -1.30
CA ALA A 169 4.10 8.79 -2.01
C ALA A 169 2.64 9.16 -2.29
N ALA A 170 2.40 9.86 -3.40
CA ALA A 170 1.07 10.37 -3.74
C ALA A 170 0.30 9.37 -4.59
N TRP A 171 -0.95 9.14 -4.27
CA TRP A 171 -1.92 8.37 -5.06
C TRP A 171 -3.24 9.14 -5.25
N TRP A 172 -3.44 10.23 -4.52
CA TRP A 172 -4.62 11.10 -4.58
C TRP A 172 -4.22 12.58 -4.71
N GLY A 173 -5.06 13.40 -5.32
CA GLY A 173 -4.69 14.79 -5.67
C GLY A 173 -4.90 15.82 -4.56
N ARG A 174 -5.44 15.44 -3.37
CA ARG A 174 -5.76 16.38 -2.29
C ARG A 174 -5.11 16.03 -0.95
N ALA A 175 -4.48 14.87 -0.85
CA ALA A 175 -3.65 14.49 0.29
C ALA A 175 -2.54 13.55 -0.15
N VAL A 176 -1.50 13.46 0.67
CA VAL A 176 -0.31 12.67 0.39
C VAL A 176 0.12 11.87 1.60
N ASP A 177 0.76 10.73 1.31
CA ASP A 177 1.59 10.02 2.26
C ASP A 177 3.01 10.56 2.20
N VAL A 178 3.65 10.71 3.34
CA VAL A 178 5.08 10.94 3.47
C VAL A 178 5.69 9.70 4.11
N ILE A 179 6.70 9.14 3.46
CA ILE A 179 7.39 7.90 3.85
C ILE A 179 8.91 8.13 3.87
N PRO A 180 9.72 7.22 4.40
CA PRO A 180 11.18 7.32 4.32
C PRO A 180 11.67 7.43 2.87
N SER A 181 12.65 8.30 2.60
CA SER A 181 13.17 8.55 1.24
C SER A 181 13.77 7.30 0.58
N ASN A 182 14.34 6.39 1.37
CA ASN A 182 14.87 5.09 0.96
C ASN A 182 13.86 3.93 1.11
N GLY A 183 12.57 4.25 1.29
CA GLY A 183 11.46 3.31 1.37
C GLY A 183 10.68 3.24 0.06
N GLY A 184 9.57 2.51 0.09
CA GLY A 184 8.64 2.30 -1.03
C GLY A 184 8.24 0.85 -1.15
N LYS A 185 7.11 0.57 -1.83
CA LYS A 185 6.62 -0.81 -2.01
C LYS A 185 7.63 -1.69 -2.75
N GLY A 186 8.40 -1.14 -3.69
CA GLY A 186 9.44 -1.88 -4.41
C GLY A 186 10.57 -2.36 -3.48
N VAL A 187 11.08 -1.47 -2.63
CA VAL A 187 12.10 -1.83 -1.61
C VAL A 187 11.58 -2.93 -0.68
N ALA A 188 10.34 -2.80 -0.23
CA ALA A 188 9.71 -3.79 0.63
C ALA A 188 9.58 -5.17 -0.05
N VAL A 189 9.18 -5.19 -1.32
CA VAL A 189 9.10 -6.42 -2.13
C VAL A 189 10.47 -7.11 -2.19
N GLU A 190 11.56 -6.36 -2.42
CA GLU A 190 12.93 -6.93 -2.39
C GLU A 190 13.27 -7.56 -1.04
N LYS A 191 12.89 -6.90 0.07
CA LYS A 191 13.11 -7.44 1.42
C LYS A 191 12.32 -8.72 1.68
N VAL A 192 11.05 -8.76 1.26
CA VAL A 192 10.20 -9.95 1.38
C VAL A 192 10.71 -11.09 0.51
N LEU A 193 11.12 -10.83 -0.74
CA LEU A 193 11.71 -11.85 -1.61
C LEU A 193 13.00 -12.42 -1.00
N ALA A 194 13.88 -11.57 -0.50
CA ALA A 194 15.11 -12.00 0.18
C ALA A 194 14.83 -12.84 1.43
N HIS A 195 13.82 -12.45 2.25
CA HIS A 195 13.41 -13.18 3.44
C HIS A 195 12.97 -14.62 3.12
N TYR A 196 12.23 -14.82 2.03
CA TYR A 196 11.78 -16.15 1.61
C TYR A 196 12.76 -16.88 0.66
N GLY A 197 13.89 -16.28 0.32
CA GLY A 197 14.85 -16.86 -0.65
C GLY A 197 14.28 -16.98 -2.06
N LEU A 198 13.38 -16.08 -2.44
CA LEU A 198 12.71 -16.06 -3.75
C LEU A 198 13.36 -15.06 -4.70
N THR A 199 13.26 -15.35 -6.00
CA THR A 199 13.70 -14.45 -7.07
C THR A 199 12.54 -13.63 -7.62
N ARG A 200 12.85 -12.50 -8.28
CA ARG A 200 11.85 -11.66 -8.95
C ARG A 200 10.95 -12.45 -9.93
N ASP A 201 11.54 -13.38 -10.68
CA ASP A 201 10.83 -14.19 -11.67
C ASP A 201 9.81 -15.17 -11.05
N GLN A 202 9.86 -15.39 -9.75
CA GLN A 202 8.91 -16.20 -8.99
C GLN A 202 7.79 -15.36 -8.37
N ALA A 203 7.78 -14.06 -8.61
CA ALA A 203 6.86 -13.11 -8.03
C ALA A 203 5.95 -12.47 -9.08
N ILE A 204 4.68 -12.32 -8.72
CA ILE A 204 3.69 -11.52 -9.44
C ILE A 204 3.17 -10.41 -8.51
N ALA A 205 2.84 -9.24 -9.06
CA ALA A 205 2.23 -8.16 -8.30
C ALA A 205 1.08 -7.51 -9.07
N PHE A 206 0.06 -7.07 -8.33
CA PHE A 206 -1.10 -6.33 -8.84
C PHE A 206 -1.23 -5.01 -8.10
N GLY A 207 -1.49 -3.92 -8.83
CA GLY A 207 -1.65 -2.58 -8.26
C GLY A 207 -2.38 -1.64 -9.20
N ASP A 208 -2.87 -0.49 -8.69
CA ASP A 208 -3.59 0.51 -9.47
C ASP A 208 -3.10 1.96 -9.25
N GLY A 209 -2.40 2.24 -8.15
CA GLY A 209 -1.88 3.56 -7.82
C GLY A 209 -0.43 3.81 -8.27
N ASN A 210 -0.02 5.07 -8.37
CA ASN A 210 1.38 5.43 -8.69
C ASN A 210 2.37 4.97 -7.61
N ASN A 211 1.91 4.77 -6.36
CA ASN A 211 2.70 4.18 -5.28
C ASN A 211 3.01 2.68 -5.51
N ASP A 212 2.36 2.02 -6.49
CA ASP A 212 2.63 0.64 -6.89
C ASP A 212 3.68 0.51 -7.99
N LEU A 213 4.07 1.60 -8.63
CA LEU A 213 4.97 1.61 -9.77
C LEU A 213 6.26 0.81 -9.49
N GLU A 214 6.95 1.15 -8.39
CA GLU A 214 8.17 0.47 -7.98
C GLU A 214 7.93 -1.03 -7.68
N MET A 215 6.77 -1.38 -7.08
CA MET A 215 6.40 -2.77 -6.81
C MET A 215 6.25 -3.57 -8.11
N LEU A 216 5.48 -3.04 -9.08
CA LEU A 216 5.27 -3.73 -10.36
C LEU A 216 6.57 -3.90 -11.15
N GLN A 217 7.50 -2.95 -11.06
CA GLN A 217 8.81 -3.02 -11.73
C GLN A 217 9.80 -3.96 -11.02
N THR A 218 9.58 -4.25 -9.72
CA THR A 218 10.47 -5.08 -8.92
C THR A 218 10.22 -6.57 -9.12
N VAL A 219 9.02 -6.98 -9.48
CA VAL A 219 8.64 -8.40 -9.70
C VAL A 219 8.84 -8.82 -11.16
N GLY A 220 8.87 -10.14 -11.41
CA GLY A 220 8.95 -10.68 -12.77
C GLY A 220 7.68 -10.49 -13.58
N THR A 221 6.51 -10.39 -12.93
CA THR A 221 5.23 -10.14 -13.58
C THR A 221 4.46 -9.05 -12.84
N GLY A 222 4.70 -7.80 -13.21
CA GLY A 222 3.93 -6.65 -12.70
C GLY A 222 2.69 -6.41 -13.53
N VAL A 223 1.51 -6.39 -12.90
CA VAL A 223 0.21 -6.26 -13.55
C VAL A 223 -0.51 -5.02 -13.04
N ALA A 224 -0.78 -4.07 -13.92
CA ALA A 224 -1.60 -2.91 -13.60
C ALA A 224 -3.09 -3.25 -13.70
N MET A 225 -3.89 -2.79 -12.75
CA MET A 225 -5.35 -2.86 -12.84
C MET A 225 -5.88 -1.93 -13.93
N GLY A 226 -6.97 -2.30 -14.58
CA GLY A 226 -7.61 -1.49 -15.63
C GLY A 226 -8.10 -0.11 -15.16
N ASN A 227 -8.40 0.02 -13.86
CA ASN A 227 -8.71 1.30 -13.21
C ASN A 227 -7.47 2.09 -12.78
N GLY A 228 -6.27 1.56 -12.97
CA GLY A 228 -5.02 2.20 -12.58
C GLY A 228 -4.68 3.43 -13.42
N SER A 229 -3.68 4.20 -12.97
CA SER A 229 -3.19 5.36 -13.68
C SER A 229 -2.54 4.97 -15.02
N GLU A 230 -2.56 5.89 -15.99
CA GLU A 230 -1.92 5.65 -17.30
C GLU A 230 -0.40 5.46 -17.18
N GLU A 231 0.23 6.14 -16.23
CA GLU A 231 1.64 5.99 -15.92
C GLU A 231 1.95 4.56 -15.44
N LEU A 232 1.15 4.04 -14.52
CA LEU A 232 1.30 2.68 -14.01
C LEU A 232 1.08 1.63 -15.11
N LYS A 233 0.03 1.80 -15.93
CA LYS A 233 -0.26 0.90 -17.06
C LYS A 233 0.86 0.87 -18.08
N ALA A 234 1.48 2.01 -18.37
CA ALA A 234 2.60 2.11 -19.32
C ALA A 234 3.87 1.42 -18.79
N ALA A 235 4.06 1.34 -17.48
CA ALA A 235 5.23 0.74 -16.84
C ALA A 235 5.06 -0.74 -16.50
N ALA A 236 3.83 -1.26 -16.50
CA ALA A 236 3.52 -2.63 -16.14
C ALA A 236 3.87 -3.62 -17.27
N CYS A 237 4.15 -4.88 -16.91
CA CYS A 237 4.31 -5.97 -17.88
C CYS A 237 3.00 -6.34 -18.58
N ALA A 238 1.88 -6.13 -17.91
CA ALA A 238 0.53 -6.39 -18.42
C ALA A 238 -0.48 -5.47 -17.75
N VAL A 239 -1.63 -5.30 -18.42
CA VAL A 239 -2.80 -4.62 -17.85
C VAL A 239 -3.94 -5.63 -17.80
N CYS A 240 -4.57 -5.80 -16.65
CA CYS A 240 -5.77 -6.62 -16.51
C CYS A 240 -7.05 -5.75 -16.56
N ARG A 241 -8.21 -6.37 -16.41
CA ARG A 241 -9.48 -5.64 -16.30
C ARG A 241 -9.51 -4.80 -15.01
N PRO A 242 -10.40 -3.81 -14.91
CA PRO A 242 -10.55 -3.03 -13.69
C PRO A 242 -11.04 -3.91 -12.51
N VAL A 243 -10.87 -3.41 -11.28
CA VAL A 243 -11.32 -4.09 -10.05
C VAL A 243 -12.83 -4.37 -10.08
N THR A 244 -13.64 -3.50 -10.70
CA THR A 244 -15.08 -3.64 -10.88
C THR A 244 -15.48 -4.79 -11.81
N GLU A 245 -14.54 -5.36 -12.56
CA GLU A 245 -14.72 -6.44 -13.53
C GLU A 245 -13.85 -7.67 -13.16
N ASP A 246 -13.56 -7.87 -11.88
CA ASP A 246 -12.78 -9.01 -11.39
C ASP A 246 -11.42 -9.19 -12.10
N GLY A 247 -10.69 -8.09 -12.31
CA GLY A 247 -9.48 -8.06 -13.15
C GLY A 247 -8.44 -9.10 -12.76
N ILE A 248 -8.18 -9.29 -11.46
CA ILE A 248 -7.24 -10.30 -10.95
C ILE A 248 -7.68 -11.72 -11.33
N TYR A 249 -8.98 -12.04 -11.15
CA TYR A 249 -9.54 -13.34 -11.50
C TYR A 249 -9.37 -13.65 -12.99
N HIS A 250 -9.79 -12.73 -13.85
CA HIS A 250 -9.69 -12.92 -15.29
C HIS A 250 -8.23 -13.06 -15.75
N PHE A 251 -7.33 -12.24 -15.22
CA PHE A 251 -5.91 -12.36 -15.54
C PHE A 251 -5.32 -13.72 -15.13
N CYS A 252 -5.59 -14.16 -13.91
CA CYS A 252 -5.09 -15.45 -13.42
C CYS A 252 -5.67 -16.63 -14.22
N LEU A 253 -6.96 -16.56 -14.60
CA LEU A 253 -7.61 -17.55 -15.43
C LEU A 253 -6.99 -17.62 -16.85
N GLU A 254 -6.84 -16.48 -17.52
CA GLU A 254 -6.29 -16.37 -18.88
C GLU A 254 -4.83 -16.84 -18.95
N ARG A 255 -4.09 -16.70 -17.85
CA ARG A 255 -2.70 -17.15 -17.72
C ARG A 255 -2.57 -18.61 -17.24
N GLY A 256 -3.69 -19.30 -17.01
CA GLY A 256 -3.71 -20.69 -16.53
C GLY A 256 -3.18 -20.86 -15.10
N LEU A 257 -3.17 -19.78 -14.31
CA LEU A 257 -2.76 -19.81 -12.90
C LEU A 257 -3.83 -20.45 -12.00
N ILE A 258 -5.09 -20.40 -12.42
CA ILE A 258 -6.23 -20.99 -11.71
C ILE A 258 -7.20 -21.66 -12.68
N ALA A 259 -8.06 -22.55 -12.19
CA ALA A 259 -9.21 -23.08 -12.92
C ALA A 259 -10.41 -22.09 -12.86
N PRO A 260 -11.40 -22.23 -13.78
CA PRO A 260 -12.59 -21.38 -13.75
C PRO A 260 -13.36 -21.45 -12.44
N TYR A 261 -13.85 -20.29 -11.98
CA TYR A 261 -14.80 -20.19 -10.88
C TYR A 261 -16.17 -20.73 -11.33
N THR A 262 -16.74 -21.61 -10.55
CA THR A 262 -18.12 -22.10 -10.72
C THR A 262 -18.91 -21.75 -9.47
N GLU A 263 -19.93 -20.90 -9.61
CA GLU A 263 -20.90 -20.70 -8.53
C GLU A 263 -21.50 -22.03 -8.10
N ARG A 264 -21.42 -22.33 -6.80
CA ARG A 264 -22.08 -23.49 -6.21
C ARG A 264 -23.43 -23.10 -5.64
#